data_8f60a69494d1359a47787a303024d744
#
_entry.id   8f60a69494d1359a47787a303024d744
#
_cell.length_a   1.000
_cell.length_b   1.000
_cell.length_c   1.000
_cell.angle_alpha   90.00
_cell.angle_beta   90.00
_cell.angle_gamma   90.00
#
_symmetry.space_group_name_H-M   'P 1'
#
loop_
_entity.id
_entity.type
_entity.pdbx_description
1 polymer ?
#
loop_
_entity_poly.entity_id
_entity_poly.type
_entity_poly.pdbx_seq_one_letter_code
_entity_poly.pdbx_strand_id
1 'polypeptide(L)'
;MIALKERIAGAFERASSYDDHAMVQRKIAQRLARRIAALPLGPAPRILEIGCGTGFLAAAAEGQIEGTDWLMTDISPAMVERSRCRFGSSATYRFAVVDGEQPAFEPAEAPFDLICANFAVHWFEDLERGLTRLFRLLRPGGTLLFSTLADGTFGEWRSAHEALGFAAGTPPYPTRETLVAMRLDGVEGSWEADRLVETYANAFDFLHALRAIGAGTPRPDHRPLSAAAMRQVMRRFEEAGASASYCVMTADYQRPHAAALP
;
A
#
# COMPACT_ATOMS: atom_id res chain seq x y z
N MET A 1 -18.34 -17.65 -4.91
CA MET A 1 -16.88 -17.34 -4.83
C MET A 1 -16.72 -16.12 -3.97
N ILE A 2 -15.89 -16.16 -2.92
CA ILE A 2 -15.59 -14.98 -2.08
C ILE A 2 -14.85 -13.96 -2.96
N ALA A 3 -15.29 -12.69 -2.95
CA ALA A 3 -14.66 -11.63 -3.73
C ALA A 3 -13.18 -11.45 -3.32
N LEU A 4 -12.33 -11.02 -4.25
CA LEU A 4 -10.89 -10.84 -3.97
C LEU A 4 -10.66 -9.92 -2.76
N LYS A 5 -11.41 -8.83 -2.67
CA LYS A 5 -11.34 -7.86 -1.55
C LYS A 5 -11.68 -8.47 -0.20
N GLU A 6 -12.67 -9.36 -0.13
CA GLU A 6 -13.00 -10.09 1.11
C GLU A 6 -11.87 -11.03 1.54
N ARG A 7 -11.19 -11.68 0.57
CA ARG A 7 -10.01 -12.51 0.84
C ARG A 7 -8.84 -11.69 1.37
N ILE A 8 -8.62 -10.51 0.79
CA ILE A 8 -7.59 -9.56 1.22
C ILE A 8 -7.90 -9.07 2.64
N ALA A 9 -9.10 -8.54 2.90
CA ALA A 9 -9.51 -8.09 4.23
C ALA A 9 -9.34 -9.20 5.28
N GLY A 10 -9.82 -10.42 4.99
CA GLY A 10 -9.66 -11.57 5.88
C GLY A 10 -8.20 -12.02 6.09
N ALA A 11 -7.29 -11.80 5.13
CA ALA A 11 -5.86 -12.06 5.31
C ALA A 11 -5.25 -11.06 6.32
N PHE A 12 -5.58 -9.77 6.19
CA PHE A 12 -5.15 -8.73 7.13
C PHE A 12 -5.77 -8.88 8.52
N GLU A 13 -7.01 -9.33 8.65
CA GLU A 13 -7.62 -9.66 9.95
C GLU A 13 -6.80 -10.68 10.72
N ARG A 14 -6.30 -11.71 10.05
CA ARG A 14 -5.50 -12.79 10.65
C ARG A 14 -4.03 -12.42 10.89
N ALA A 15 -3.56 -11.29 10.39
CA ALA A 15 -2.17 -10.83 10.49
C ALA A 15 -1.86 -10.27 11.91
N SER A 16 -1.89 -11.11 12.95
CA SER A 16 -1.71 -10.69 14.35
C SER A 16 -0.31 -10.17 14.67
N SER A 17 0.72 -10.66 13.96
CA SER A 17 2.13 -10.26 14.10
C SER A 17 2.59 -9.31 12.98
N TYR A 18 1.65 -8.53 12.40
CA TYR A 18 1.94 -7.61 11.28
C TYR A 18 3.11 -6.68 11.58
N ASP A 19 3.12 -6.04 12.74
CA ASP A 19 4.13 -5.04 13.10
C ASP A 19 5.55 -5.62 13.22
N ASP A 20 5.68 -6.90 13.55
CA ASP A 20 6.98 -7.58 13.70
C ASP A 20 7.62 -7.91 12.35
N HIS A 21 6.81 -8.05 11.29
CA HIS A 21 7.25 -8.50 9.98
C HIS A 21 7.16 -7.42 8.88
N ALA A 22 6.55 -6.26 9.15
CA ALA A 22 6.29 -5.20 8.17
C ALA A 22 7.45 -4.19 8.05
N MET A 23 8.70 -4.67 7.93
CA MET A 23 9.91 -3.83 7.89
C MET A 23 9.92 -2.90 6.69
N VAL A 24 9.60 -3.41 5.50
CA VAL A 24 9.55 -2.62 4.25
C VAL A 24 8.45 -1.56 4.34
N GLN A 25 7.27 -1.94 4.83
CA GLN A 25 6.14 -1.03 5.01
C GLN A 25 6.49 0.12 5.96
N ARG A 26 7.14 -0.18 7.07
CA ARG A 26 7.60 0.82 8.04
C ARG A 26 8.64 1.77 7.44
N LYS A 27 9.62 1.23 6.70
CA LYS A 27 10.66 2.03 6.04
C LYS A 27 10.09 3.00 5.01
N ILE A 28 9.14 2.55 4.20
CA ILE A 28 8.48 3.40 3.20
C ILE A 28 7.53 4.41 3.88
N ALA A 29 6.81 4.02 4.93
CA ALA A 29 6.00 4.95 5.73
C ALA A 29 6.84 6.14 6.26
N GLN A 30 8.05 5.89 6.76
CA GLN A 30 8.97 6.95 7.19
C GLN A 30 9.43 7.87 6.05
N ARG A 31 9.60 7.34 4.82
CA ARG A 31 9.92 8.15 3.65
C ARG A 31 8.73 8.99 3.21
N LEU A 32 7.53 8.40 3.16
CA LEU A 32 6.30 9.13 2.86
C LEU A 32 6.04 10.23 3.87
N ALA A 33 6.21 9.96 5.18
CA ALA A 33 6.03 10.95 6.24
C ALA A 33 6.93 12.19 6.04
N ARG A 34 8.20 11.98 5.66
CA ARG A 34 9.11 13.10 5.33
C ARG A 34 8.65 13.88 4.10
N ARG A 35 8.10 13.20 3.08
CA ARG A 35 7.52 13.90 1.91
C ARG A 35 6.28 14.68 2.31
N ILE A 36 5.41 14.12 3.13
CA ILE A 36 4.21 14.79 3.66
C ILE A 36 4.61 16.08 4.42
N ALA A 37 5.61 16.01 5.30
CA ALA A 37 6.10 17.13 6.06
C ALA A 37 6.69 18.27 5.19
N ALA A 38 7.17 17.93 3.98
CA ALA A 38 7.69 18.91 3.01
C ALA A 38 6.59 19.51 2.10
N LEU A 39 5.35 18.99 2.14
CA LEU A 39 4.25 19.57 1.34
C LEU A 39 3.80 20.90 1.90
N PRO A 40 3.39 21.85 1.05
CA PRO A 40 2.87 23.14 1.46
C PRO A 40 1.42 23.02 1.96
N LEU A 41 1.23 22.21 3.00
CA LEU A 41 -0.07 22.06 3.64
C LEU A 41 -0.38 23.31 4.45
N GLY A 42 -1.62 23.81 4.32
CA GLY A 42 -2.09 24.94 5.11
C GLY A 42 -2.25 24.58 6.60
N PRO A 43 -2.64 25.51 7.46
CA PRO A 43 -2.96 25.21 8.85
C PRO A 43 -4.18 24.28 8.93
N ALA A 44 -4.16 23.34 9.87
CA ALA A 44 -5.22 22.35 10.09
C ALA A 44 -5.63 21.56 8.82
N PRO A 45 -4.68 20.87 8.13
CA PRO A 45 -4.98 20.17 6.89
C PRO A 45 -5.87 18.93 7.16
N ARG A 46 -6.80 18.70 6.23
CA ARG A 46 -7.64 17.49 6.22
C ARG A 46 -6.94 16.39 5.43
N ILE A 47 -6.59 15.32 6.09
CA ILE A 47 -5.84 14.19 5.52
C ILE A 47 -6.70 12.94 5.50
N LEU A 48 -6.71 12.27 4.35
CA LEU A 48 -7.30 10.93 4.19
C LEU A 48 -6.17 9.93 3.97
N GLU A 49 -6.07 8.94 4.85
CA GLU A 49 -5.18 7.80 4.68
C GLU A 49 -5.96 6.56 4.23
N ILE A 50 -5.55 6.00 3.09
CA ILE A 50 -6.13 4.78 2.51
C ILE A 50 -5.25 3.59 2.87
N GLY A 51 -5.85 2.55 3.47
CA GLY A 51 -5.14 1.36 3.92
C GLY A 51 -4.17 1.67 5.05
N CYS A 52 -4.67 2.28 6.12
CA CYS A 52 -3.83 2.70 7.26
C CYS A 52 -3.13 1.53 7.98
N GLY A 53 -3.65 0.31 7.84
CA GLY A 53 -3.12 -0.87 8.51
C GLY A 53 -3.08 -0.67 10.02
N THR A 54 -1.90 -0.86 10.62
CA THR A 54 -1.65 -0.59 12.04
C THR A 54 -1.20 0.85 12.33
N GLY A 55 -1.24 1.76 11.32
CA GLY A 55 -0.97 3.18 11.49
C GLY A 55 0.51 3.58 11.36
N PHE A 56 1.33 2.89 10.58
CA PHE A 56 2.75 3.23 10.44
C PHE A 56 2.98 4.60 9.80
N LEU A 57 2.18 5.00 8.81
CA LEU A 57 2.37 6.28 8.13
C LEU A 57 1.99 7.45 9.05
N ALA A 58 0.82 7.38 9.66
CA ALA A 58 0.36 8.39 10.61
C ALA A 58 1.35 8.51 11.81
N ALA A 59 1.82 7.37 12.37
CA ALA A 59 2.80 7.38 13.46
C ALA A 59 4.15 7.98 13.03
N ALA A 60 4.60 7.73 11.80
CA ALA A 60 5.82 8.33 11.29
C ALA A 60 5.69 9.84 11.00
N ALA A 61 4.49 10.34 10.73
CA ALA A 61 4.19 11.75 10.49
C ALA A 61 3.81 12.52 11.77
N GLU A 62 3.60 11.82 12.88
CA GLU A 62 3.21 12.42 14.15
C GLU A 62 4.21 13.50 14.60
N GLY A 63 3.69 14.67 15.02
CA GLY A 63 4.51 15.82 15.42
C GLY A 63 5.20 16.57 14.27
N GLN A 64 5.06 16.13 13.01
CA GLN A 64 5.64 16.81 11.84
C GLN A 64 4.65 17.79 11.17
N ILE A 65 3.35 17.63 11.44
CA ILE A 65 2.28 18.47 10.90
C ILE A 65 1.33 18.80 12.04
N GLU A 66 1.13 20.11 12.29
CA GLU A 66 0.26 20.57 13.37
C GLU A 66 -1.20 20.69 12.92
N GLY A 67 -2.11 20.51 13.87
CA GLY A 67 -3.53 20.80 13.73
C GLY A 67 -4.29 19.92 12.72
N THR A 68 -3.77 18.75 12.36
CA THR A 68 -4.37 17.88 11.34
C THR A 68 -5.72 17.29 11.77
N ASP A 69 -6.66 17.21 10.81
CA ASP A 69 -7.82 16.32 10.84
C ASP A 69 -7.51 15.10 9.96
N TRP A 70 -7.07 13.98 10.59
CA TRP A 70 -6.58 12.80 9.88
C TRP A 70 -7.62 11.66 9.93
N LEU A 71 -8.23 11.38 8.80
CA LEU A 71 -9.15 10.25 8.63
C LEU A 71 -8.36 9.02 8.17
N MET A 72 -8.15 8.08 9.09
CA MET A 72 -7.46 6.81 8.87
C MET A 72 -8.46 5.75 8.42
N THR A 73 -8.27 5.17 7.25
CA THR A 73 -9.20 4.19 6.68
C THR A 73 -8.51 2.91 6.26
N ASP A 74 -9.21 1.80 6.40
CA ASP A 74 -8.78 0.49 5.89
C ASP A 74 -10.01 -0.33 5.49
N ILE A 75 -9.84 -1.26 4.57
CA ILE A 75 -10.91 -2.20 4.19
C ILE A 75 -11.14 -3.26 5.29
N SER A 76 -10.13 -3.54 6.12
CA SER A 76 -10.19 -4.48 7.24
C SER A 76 -10.63 -3.77 8.53
N PRO A 77 -11.79 -4.13 9.11
CA PRO A 77 -12.21 -3.61 10.42
C PRO A 77 -11.17 -3.85 11.51
N ALA A 78 -10.48 -4.99 11.48
CA ALA A 78 -9.45 -5.32 12.46
C ALA A 78 -8.23 -4.39 12.37
N MET A 79 -7.83 -3.96 11.16
CA MET A 79 -6.76 -2.98 11.00
C MET A 79 -7.17 -1.60 11.49
N VAL A 80 -8.38 -1.17 11.18
CA VAL A 80 -8.96 0.07 11.73
C VAL A 80 -8.93 0.06 13.26
N GLU A 81 -9.33 -1.04 13.88
CA GLU A 81 -9.33 -1.16 15.34
C GLU A 81 -7.91 -1.15 15.94
N ARG A 82 -6.93 -1.80 15.29
CA ARG A 82 -5.53 -1.74 15.72
C ARG A 82 -4.97 -0.32 15.65
N SER A 83 -5.27 0.42 14.59
CA SER A 83 -4.92 1.84 14.50
C SER A 83 -5.61 2.65 15.58
N ARG A 84 -6.90 2.42 15.84
CA ARG A 84 -7.63 3.08 16.93
C ARG A 84 -7.01 2.79 18.30
N CYS A 85 -6.60 1.57 18.55
CA CYS A 85 -5.90 1.20 19.80
C CYS A 85 -4.53 1.89 19.92
N ARG A 86 -3.81 2.09 18.81
CA ARG A 86 -2.50 2.77 18.80
C ARG A 86 -2.61 4.25 19.12
N PHE A 87 -3.55 4.96 18.51
CA PHE A 87 -3.65 6.43 18.61
C PHE A 87 -4.62 6.89 19.72
N GLY A 88 -5.44 5.99 20.23
CA GLY A 88 -6.44 6.30 21.25
C GLY A 88 -7.56 7.24 20.76
N SER A 89 -8.29 7.81 21.72
CA SER A 89 -9.27 8.85 21.43
C SER A 89 -8.56 10.20 21.31
N SER A 90 -8.49 10.73 20.11
CA SER A 90 -7.82 12.00 19.81
C SER A 90 -8.73 12.85 18.92
N ALA A 91 -8.67 14.17 19.07
CA ALA A 91 -9.32 15.08 18.13
C ALA A 91 -8.63 15.08 16.75
N THR A 92 -7.38 14.63 16.70
CA THR A 92 -6.55 14.58 15.50
C THR A 92 -6.91 13.42 14.58
N TYR A 93 -7.25 12.25 15.14
CA TYR A 93 -7.42 11.01 14.39
C TYR A 93 -8.87 10.53 14.42
N ARG A 94 -9.43 10.32 13.24
CA ARG A 94 -10.72 9.67 13.00
C ARG A 94 -10.50 8.35 12.26
N PHE A 95 -11.38 7.38 12.45
CA PHE A 95 -11.22 6.03 11.92
C PHE A 95 -12.49 5.55 11.24
N ALA A 96 -12.36 4.99 10.03
CA ALA A 96 -13.48 4.41 9.29
C ALA A 96 -13.08 3.17 8.50
N VAL A 97 -14.01 2.24 8.34
CA VAL A 97 -13.84 1.11 7.41
C VAL A 97 -14.29 1.57 6.03
N VAL A 98 -13.37 1.60 5.06
CA VAL A 98 -13.60 2.13 3.71
C VAL A 98 -12.90 1.27 2.68
N ASP A 99 -13.58 0.94 1.59
CA ASP A 99 -12.94 0.45 0.37
C ASP A 99 -12.26 1.62 -0.36
N GLY A 100 -10.94 1.71 -0.26
CA GLY A 100 -10.17 2.82 -0.86
C GLY A 100 -10.27 2.92 -2.39
N GLU A 101 -10.61 1.84 -3.08
CA GLU A 101 -10.84 1.86 -4.53
C GLU A 101 -12.22 2.43 -4.90
N GLN A 102 -13.20 2.31 -4.00
CA GLN A 102 -14.56 2.81 -4.17
C GLN A 102 -14.98 3.64 -2.95
N PRO A 103 -14.23 4.71 -2.63
CA PRO A 103 -14.52 5.48 -1.43
C PRO A 103 -15.88 6.19 -1.58
N ALA A 104 -16.78 5.91 -0.65
CA ALA A 104 -18.07 6.60 -0.55
C ALA A 104 -17.99 7.57 0.63
N PHE A 105 -17.73 8.84 0.34
CA PHE A 105 -17.72 9.90 1.35
C PHE A 105 -18.91 10.83 1.13
N GLU A 106 -19.51 11.28 2.21
CA GLU A 106 -20.51 12.33 2.16
C GLU A 106 -19.86 13.66 1.70
N PRO A 107 -20.60 14.54 1.00
CA PRO A 107 -20.06 15.81 0.51
C PRO A 107 -19.39 16.67 1.59
N ALA A 108 -19.83 16.56 2.85
CA ALA A 108 -19.24 17.27 3.98
C ALA A 108 -17.87 16.70 4.41
N GLU A 109 -17.52 15.48 4.00
CA GLU A 109 -16.24 14.84 4.31
C GLU A 109 -15.15 15.12 3.27
N ALA A 110 -15.51 15.61 2.10
CA ALA A 110 -14.63 16.12 1.04
C ALA A 110 -14.72 17.66 1.00
N PRO A 111 -13.70 18.37 0.46
CA PRO A 111 -12.45 17.90 -0.12
C PRO A 111 -11.30 17.78 0.90
N PHE A 112 -10.30 16.95 0.55
CA PHE A 112 -9.08 16.74 1.34
C PHE A 112 -7.91 17.57 0.81
N ASP A 113 -7.02 18.00 1.71
CA ASP A 113 -5.75 18.67 1.38
C ASP A 113 -4.72 17.65 0.90
N LEU A 114 -4.70 16.50 1.56
CA LEU A 114 -3.82 15.37 1.26
C LEU A 114 -4.62 14.06 1.29
N ILE A 115 -4.40 13.24 0.28
CA ILE A 115 -4.77 11.83 0.35
C ILE A 115 -3.48 11.03 0.26
N CYS A 116 -3.26 10.12 1.22
CA CYS A 116 -2.04 9.32 1.25
C CYS A 116 -2.35 7.82 1.40
N ALA A 117 -1.43 6.99 0.89
CA ALA A 117 -1.52 5.55 1.01
C ALA A 117 -0.12 4.91 1.04
N ASN A 118 0.14 4.04 2.02
CA ASN A 118 1.38 3.29 2.11
C ASN A 118 1.13 1.80 1.86
N PHE A 119 1.56 1.28 0.73
CA PHE A 119 1.38 -0.13 0.35
C PHE A 119 -0.09 -0.63 0.41
N ALA A 120 -1.05 0.21 -0.02
CA ALA A 120 -2.45 -0.17 -0.07
C ALA A 120 -2.98 -0.29 -1.51
N VAL A 121 -2.63 0.64 -2.38
CA VAL A 121 -3.27 0.78 -3.70
C VAL A 121 -2.95 -0.36 -4.70
N HIS A 122 -1.88 -1.14 -4.48
CA HIS A 122 -1.58 -2.32 -5.31
C HIS A 122 -2.60 -3.48 -5.13
N TRP A 123 -3.50 -3.34 -4.18
CA TRP A 123 -4.62 -4.25 -3.99
C TRP A 123 -5.88 -3.85 -4.78
N PHE A 124 -5.87 -2.70 -5.45
CA PHE A 124 -6.98 -2.28 -6.29
C PHE A 124 -7.11 -3.19 -7.51
N GLU A 125 -8.33 -3.51 -7.88
CA GLU A 125 -8.62 -4.30 -9.09
C GLU A 125 -8.36 -3.47 -10.35
N ASP A 126 -8.70 -2.17 -10.29
CA ASP A 126 -8.43 -1.17 -11.33
C ASP A 126 -7.71 0.02 -10.68
N LEU A 127 -6.38 -0.03 -10.73
CA LEU A 127 -5.52 0.95 -10.05
C LEU A 127 -5.78 2.38 -10.54
N GLU A 128 -5.82 2.60 -11.86
CA GLU A 128 -5.99 3.94 -12.44
C GLU A 128 -7.36 4.53 -12.08
N ARG A 129 -8.40 3.73 -12.19
CA ARG A 129 -9.76 4.15 -11.86
C ARG A 129 -9.92 4.44 -10.36
N GLY A 130 -9.34 3.61 -9.50
CA GLY A 130 -9.34 3.82 -8.05
C GLY A 130 -8.61 5.09 -7.65
N LEU A 131 -7.39 5.29 -8.17
CA LEU A 131 -6.61 6.51 -7.95
C LEU A 131 -7.31 7.76 -8.49
N THR A 132 -7.96 7.68 -9.66
CA THR A 132 -8.73 8.81 -10.22
C THR A 132 -9.89 9.20 -9.31
N ARG A 133 -10.59 8.24 -8.70
CA ARG A 133 -11.65 8.53 -7.72
C ARG A 133 -11.09 9.25 -6.50
N LEU A 134 -9.97 8.77 -5.95
CA LEU A 134 -9.29 9.42 -4.83
C LEU A 134 -8.84 10.83 -5.20
N PHE A 135 -8.23 11.01 -6.38
CA PHE A 135 -7.77 12.30 -6.87
C PHE A 135 -8.89 13.34 -6.93
N ARG A 136 -10.11 12.93 -7.29
CA ARG A 136 -11.29 13.80 -7.35
C ARG A 136 -11.79 14.26 -5.97
N LEU A 137 -11.42 13.57 -4.90
CA LEU A 137 -11.76 13.97 -3.51
C LEU A 137 -10.82 15.05 -2.96
N LEU A 138 -9.70 15.35 -3.66
CA LEU A 138 -8.82 16.44 -3.27
C LEU A 138 -9.48 17.80 -3.52
N ARG A 139 -9.15 18.80 -2.71
CA ARG A 139 -9.40 20.20 -3.07
C ARG A 139 -8.49 20.66 -4.22
N PRO A 140 -8.81 21.74 -4.93
CA PRO A 140 -7.84 22.38 -5.82
C PRO A 140 -6.54 22.71 -5.07
N GLY A 141 -5.39 22.34 -5.64
CA GLY A 141 -4.07 22.43 -5.00
C GLY A 141 -3.74 21.31 -4.02
N GLY A 142 -4.66 20.38 -3.74
CA GLY A 142 -4.43 19.21 -2.89
C GLY A 142 -3.54 18.15 -3.57
N THR A 143 -2.97 17.27 -2.76
CA THR A 143 -1.99 16.25 -3.22
C THR A 143 -2.49 14.83 -2.93
N LEU A 144 -2.33 13.92 -3.89
CA LEU A 144 -2.41 12.46 -3.70
C LEU A 144 -0.99 11.91 -3.68
N LEU A 145 -0.56 11.35 -2.55
CA LEU A 145 0.78 10.78 -2.33
C LEU A 145 0.66 9.32 -1.92
N PHE A 146 1.25 8.39 -2.68
CA PHE A 146 1.16 6.98 -2.35
C PHE A 146 2.41 6.19 -2.72
N SER A 147 2.56 5.01 -2.09
CA SER A 147 3.50 3.97 -2.49
C SER A 147 2.77 2.75 -3.02
N THR A 148 3.34 2.12 -4.04
CA THR A 148 2.83 0.89 -4.66
C THR A 148 3.97 -0.05 -5.00
N LEU A 149 3.64 -1.30 -5.32
CA LEU A 149 4.59 -2.29 -5.83
C LEU A 149 4.58 -2.31 -7.36
N ALA A 150 5.76 -2.51 -7.94
CA ALA A 150 5.95 -2.66 -9.38
C ALA A 150 6.47 -4.06 -9.72
N ASP A 151 6.45 -4.37 -11.01
CA ASP A 151 7.08 -5.58 -11.54
C ASP A 151 8.56 -5.67 -11.12
N GLY A 152 9.06 -6.89 -10.95
CA GLY A 152 10.34 -7.16 -10.29
C GLY A 152 10.19 -7.49 -8.79
N THR A 153 9.08 -7.11 -8.12
CA THR A 153 8.82 -7.51 -6.73
C THR A 153 8.76 -9.02 -6.60
N PHE A 154 9.49 -9.57 -5.62
CA PHE A 154 9.67 -11.01 -5.41
C PHE A 154 10.25 -11.76 -6.63
N GLY A 155 11.11 -11.08 -7.41
CA GLY A 155 11.72 -11.66 -8.61
C GLY A 155 12.49 -12.93 -8.30
N GLU A 156 13.21 -12.99 -7.20
CA GLU A 156 13.99 -14.15 -6.75
C GLU A 156 13.08 -15.36 -6.47
N TRP A 157 11.94 -15.15 -5.84
CA TRP A 157 10.94 -16.17 -5.59
C TRP A 157 10.29 -16.67 -6.89
N ARG A 158 9.96 -15.75 -7.81
CA ARG A 158 9.43 -16.11 -9.14
C ARG A 158 10.45 -16.91 -9.94
N SER A 159 11.71 -16.48 -9.97
CA SER A 159 12.79 -17.18 -10.67
C SER A 159 13.02 -18.58 -10.13
N ALA A 160 12.87 -18.80 -8.80
CA ALA A 160 12.95 -20.13 -8.21
C ALA A 160 11.83 -21.06 -8.68
N HIS A 161 10.63 -20.54 -8.94
CA HIS A 161 9.51 -21.29 -9.53
C HIS A 161 9.77 -21.59 -11.01
N GLU A 162 10.14 -20.56 -11.78
CA GLU A 162 10.37 -20.65 -13.23
C GLU A 162 11.46 -21.63 -13.58
N ALA A 163 12.55 -21.69 -12.79
CA ALA A 163 13.64 -22.64 -12.97
C ALA A 163 13.20 -24.13 -12.85
N LEU A 164 12.03 -24.36 -12.26
CA LEU A 164 11.43 -25.70 -12.10
C LEU A 164 10.18 -25.89 -12.97
N GLY A 165 9.89 -24.95 -13.87
CA GLY A 165 8.71 -24.99 -14.76
C GLY A 165 7.39 -24.68 -14.06
N PHE A 166 7.41 -24.00 -12.88
CA PHE A 166 6.22 -23.65 -12.14
C PHE A 166 5.91 -22.15 -12.23
N ALA A 167 4.63 -21.80 -12.12
CA ALA A 167 4.20 -20.42 -11.97
C ALA A 167 4.08 -20.07 -10.48
N ALA A 168 4.69 -18.94 -10.07
CA ALA A 168 4.51 -18.42 -8.72
C ALA A 168 3.08 -17.88 -8.52
N GLY A 169 2.58 -17.95 -7.28
CA GLY A 169 1.27 -17.41 -6.90
C GLY A 169 1.25 -15.91 -6.66
N THR A 170 2.38 -15.21 -6.83
CA THR A 170 2.49 -13.75 -6.62
C THR A 170 1.57 -13.01 -7.59
N PRO A 171 0.87 -11.94 -7.14
CA PRO A 171 0.10 -11.08 -8.04
C PRO A 171 0.96 -10.49 -9.15
N PRO A 172 0.40 -10.25 -10.34
CA PRO A 172 1.08 -9.44 -11.36
C PRO A 172 1.09 -7.97 -10.88
N TYR A 173 2.27 -7.39 -10.79
CA TYR A 173 2.41 -5.95 -10.54
C TYR A 173 2.62 -5.22 -11.87
N PRO A 174 2.11 -3.97 -12.02
CA PRO A 174 2.32 -3.18 -13.22
C PRO A 174 3.81 -2.86 -13.42
N THR A 175 4.23 -2.70 -14.67
CA THR A 175 5.60 -2.27 -14.97
C THR A 175 5.80 -0.81 -14.56
N ARG A 176 7.07 -0.40 -14.38
CA ARG A 176 7.42 0.99 -14.11
C ARG A 176 6.87 1.93 -15.20
N GLU A 177 7.00 1.53 -16.46
CA GLU A 177 6.56 2.28 -17.63
C GLU A 177 5.05 2.50 -17.59
N THR A 178 4.28 1.46 -17.24
CA THR A 178 2.82 1.54 -17.09
C THR A 178 2.44 2.52 -15.98
N LEU A 179 3.13 2.46 -14.83
CA LEU A 179 2.86 3.36 -13.69
C LEU A 179 3.17 4.81 -14.05
N VAL A 180 4.35 5.08 -14.62
CA VAL A 180 4.78 6.45 -14.97
C VAL A 180 3.92 7.06 -16.08
N ALA A 181 3.39 6.23 -16.98
CA ALA A 181 2.49 6.68 -18.04
C ALA A 181 1.07 7.03 -17.55
N MET A 182 0.70 6.65 -16.33
CA MET A 182 -0.64 6.87 -15.76
C MET A 182 -0.96 8.36 -15.64
N ARG A 183 -2.21 8.72 -15.98
CA ARG A 183 -2.74 10.09 -15.88
C ARG A 183 -4.03 10.08 -15.08
N LEU A 184 -4.11 10.93 -14.07
CA LEU A 184 -5.32 11.10 -13.27
C LEU A 184 -6.04 12.38 -13.71
N ASP A 185 -7.21 12.23 -14.34
CA ASP A 185 -7.94 13.35 -14.99
C ASP A 185 -7.02 14.22 -15.90
N GLY A 186 -6.08 13.57 -16.62
CA GLY A 186 -5.12 14.23 -17.50
C GLY A 186 -3.87 14.79 -16.81
N VAL A 187 -3.79 14.74 -15.49
CA VAL A 187 -2.64 15.21 -14.71
C VAL A 187 -1.55 14.15 -14.66
N GLU A 188 -0.31 14.56 -14.90
CA GLU A 188 0.87 13.70 -14.74
C GLU A 188 1.31 13.64 -13.28
N GLY A 189 1.76 12.45 -12.85
CA GLY A 189 2.38 12.27 -11.54
C GLY A 189 3.90 12.40 -11.59
N SER A 190 4.48 12.82 -10.48
CA SER A 190 5.92 12.67 -10.22
C SER A 190 6.17 11.30 -9.61
N TRP A 191 7.15 10.55 -10.11
CA TRP A 191 7.41 9.18 -9.72
C TRP A 191 8.86 8.96 -9.30
N GLU A 192 9.04 8.26 -8.19
CA GLU A 192 10.32 7.80 -7.67
C GLU A 192 10.31 6.28 -7.53
N ALA A 193 11.42 5.63 -7.91
CA ALA A 193 11.58 4.18 -7.82
C ALA A 193 12.63 3.82 -6.76
N ASP A 194 12.29 2.87 -5.91
CA ASP A 194 13.17 2.27 -4.91
C ASP A 194 13.22 0.75 -5.09
N ARG A 195 14.36 0.15 -4.84
CA ARG A 195 14.50 -1.29 -4.68
C ARG A 195 15.00 -1.59 -3.27
N LEU A 196 14.19 -2.28 -2.50
CA LEU A 196 14.53 -2.77 -1.18
C LEU A 196 14.71 -4.28 -1.24
N VAL A 197 15.77 -4.79 -0.63
CA VAL A 197 16.04 -6.23 -0.57
C VAL A 197 16.01 -6.64 0.90
N GLU A 198 15.21 -7.66 1.21
CA GLU A 198 15.20 -8.30 2.51
C GLU A 198 15.78 -9.71 2.38
N THR A 199 16.64 -10.08 3.33
CA THR A 199 17.23 -11.42 3.41
C THR A 199 16.59 -12.16 4.57
N TYR A 200 16.24 -13.40 4.34
CA TYR A 200 15.59 -14.29 5.31
C TYR A 200 16.55 -15.42 5.68
N ALA A 201 16.40 -16.03 6.85
CA ALA A 201 17.22 -17.16 7.23
C ALA A 201 16.98 -18.39 6.31
N ASN A 202 15.76 -18.53 5.78
CA ASN A 202 15.36 -19.59 4.87
C ASN A 202 14.04 -19.21 4.15
N ALA A 203 13.58 -20.06 3.23
CA ALA A 203 12.35 -19.84 2.48
C ALA A 203 11.08 -19.92 3.35
N PHE A 204 11.12 -20.69 4.45
CA PHE A 204 9.98 -20.77 5.37
C PHE A 204 9.75 -19.44 6.07
N ASP A 205 10.84 -18.77 6.52
CA ASP A 205 10.76 -17.47 7.17
C ASP A 205 10.25 -16.39 6.22
N PHE A 206 10.66 -16.43 4.94
CA PHE A 206 10.08 -15.57 3.90
C PHE A 206 8.57 -15.77 3.76
N LEU A 207 8.13 -17.03 3.60
CA LEU A 207 6.69 -17.33 3.46
C LEU A 207 5.91 -16.99 4.74
N HIS A 208 6.54 -17.17 5.90
CA HIS A 208 5.94 -16.78 7.18
C HIS A 208 5.77 -15.26 7.27
N ALA A 209 6.79 -14.50 6.92
CA ALA A 209 6.72 -13.03 6.88
C ALA A 209 5.63 -12.53 5.94
N LEU A 210 5.51 -13.09 4.73
CA LEU A 210 4.43 -12.72 3.80
C LEU A 210 3.03 -12.98 4.38
N ARG A 211 2.84 -14.11 5.07
CA ARG A 211 1.57 -14.41 5.73
C ARG A 211 1.30 -13.47 6.90
N ALA A 212 2.33 -13.19 7.69
CA ALA A 212 2.25 -12.31 8.86
C ALA A 212 1.82 -10.88 8.50
N ILE A 213 2.20 -10.39 7.31
CA ILE A 213 1.79 -9.06 6.80
C ILE A 213 0.53 -9.12 5.91
N GLY A 214 -0.21 -10.23 5.88
CA GLY A 214 -1.40 -10.38 5.04
C GLY A 214 -1.15 -10.49 3.53
N ALA A 215 0.11 -10.44 3.08
CA ALA A 215 0.50 -10.45 1.67
C ALA A 215 0.52 -11.88 1.05
N GLY A 216 0.11 -12.89 1.80
CA GLY A 216 0.09 -14.28 1.33
C GLY A 216 -1.11 -14.67 0.45
N THR A 217 -1.95 -13.72 0.05
CA THR A 217 -3.11 -14.00 -0.82
C THR A 217 -2.65 -14.22 -2.26
N PRO A 218 -2.76 -15.47 -2.79
CA PRO A 218 -2.33 -15.74 -4.15
C PRO A 218 -3.35 -15.17 -5.17
N ARG A 219 -2.88 -14.95 -6.40
CA ARG A 219 -3.76 -14.59 -7.52
C ARG A 219 -4.91 -15.62 -7.69
N PRO A 220 -6.07 -15.20 -8.21
CA PRO A 220 -7.28 -16.04 -8.23
C PRO A 220 -7.13 -17.36 -9.00
N ASP A 221 -6.32 -17.40 -10.05
CA ASP A 221 -6.08 -18.56 -10.92
C ASP A 221 -4.90 -19.44 -10.46
N HIS A 222 -4.27 -19.13 -9.33
CA HIS A 222 -3.14 -19.89 -8.82
C HIS A 222 -3.56 -21.30 -8.39
N ARG A 223 -2.83 -22.30 -8.90
CA ARG A 223 -2.96 -23.70 -8.47
C ARG A 223 -1.84 -24.01 -7.48
N PRO A 224 -2.18 -24.42 -6.25
CA PRO A 224 -1.18 -24.80 -5.26
C PRO A 224 -0.28 -25.93 -5.76
N LEU A 225 1.01 -25.81 -5.50
CA LEU A 225 1.98 -26.86 -5.77
C LEU A 225 1.83 -28.01 -4.77
N SER A 226 2.22 -29.22 -5.17
CA SER A 226 2.40 -30.32 -4.22
C SER A 226 3.47 -29.95 -3.19
N ALA A 227 3.40 -30.57 -2.00
CA ALA A 227 4.41 -30.33 -0.96
C ALA A 227 5.84 -30.67 -1.43
N ALA A 228 6.00 -31.66 -2.30
CA ALA A 228 7.30 -32.05 -2.88
C ALA A 228 7.83 -30.96 -3.82
N ALA A 229 6.99 -30.45 -4.73
CA ALA A 229 7.36 -29.36 -5.65
C ALA A 229 7.68 -28.08 -4.88
N MET A 230 6.87 -27.72 -3.88
CA MET A 230 7.14 -26.54 -3.05
C MET A 230 8.48 -26.63 -2.32
N ARG A 231 8.84 -27.79 -1.76
CA ARG A 231 10.18 -27.98 -1.15
C ARG A 231 11.33 -27.80 -2.15
N GLN A 232 11.13 -28.16 -3.43
CA GLN A 232 12.16 -27.90 -4.45
C GLN A 232 12.29 -26.39 -4.75
N VAL A 233 11.17 -25.65 -4.85
CA VAL A 233 11.17 -24.20 -5.01
C VAL A 233 11.85 -23.53 -3.83
N MET A 234 11.51 -23.90 -2.60
CA MET A 234 12.11 -23.35 -1.39
C MET A 234 13.63 -23.55 -1.38
N ARG A 235 14.11 -24.75 -1.68
CA ARG A 235 15.55 -25.04 -1.79
C ARG A 235 16.22 -24.15 -2.85
N ARG A 236 15.59 -24.02 -4.02
CA ARG A 236 16.13 -23.19 -5.11
C ARG A 236 16.22 -21.70 -4.71
N PHE A 237 15.22 -21.21 -3.99
CA PHE A 237 15.23 -19.84 -3.43
C PHE A 237 16.35 -19.66 -2.38
N GLU A 238 16.55 -20.64 -1.51
CA GLU A 238 17.63 -20.63 -0.50
C GLU A 238 19.03 -20.71 -1.14
N GLU A 239 19.22 -21.53 -2.17
CA GLU A 239 20.47 -21.60 -2.95
C GLU A 239 20.79 -20.25 -3.62
N ALA A 240 19.78 -19.44 -3.96
CA ALA A 240 19.95 -18.09 -4.49
C ALA A 240 20.15 -17.01 -3.42
N GLY A 241 20.27 -17.38 -2.14
CA GLY A 241 20.58 -16.48 -1.02
C GLY A 241 19.37 -16.07 -0.18
N ALA A 242 18.23 -16.73 -0.31
CA ALA A 242 17.00 -16.51 0.48
C ALA A 242 16.63 -15.02 0.64
N SER A 243 16.76 -14.24 -0.41
CA SER A 243 16.46 -12.81 -0.44
C SER A 243 15.25 -12.51 -1.31
N ALA A 244 14.50 -11.48 -0.97
CA ALA A 244 13.36 -11.02 -1.75
C ALA A 244 13.45 -9.51 -2.00
N SER A 245 13.33 -9.12 -3.26
CA SER A 245 13.30 -7.72 -3.68
C SER A 245 11.88 -7.17 -3.66
N TYR A 246 11.75 -5.96 -3.18
CA TYR A 246 10.55 -5.14 -3.27
C TYR A 246 10.85 -3.97 -4.22
N CYS A 247 10.26 -3.97 -5.39
CA CYS A 247 10.32 -2.85 -6.33
C CYS A 247 9.20 -1.87 -5.98
N VAL A 248 9.55 -0.80 -5.29
CA VAL A 248 8.59 0.18 -4.76
C VAL A 248 8.57 1.39 -5.68
N MET A 249 7.37 1.82 -6.04
CA MET A 249 7.14 3.09 -6.74
C MET A 249 6.38 4.03 -5.80
N THR A 250 6.89 5.24 -5.64
CA THR A 250 6.22 6.31 -4.90
C THR A 250 5.81 7.40 -5.88
N ALA A 251 4.57 7.84 -5.79
CA ALA A 251 4.04 8.88 -6.66
C ALA A 251 3.35 9.98 -5.89
N ASP A 252 3.42 11.19 -6.43
CA ASP A 252 2.56 12.30 -6.08
C ASP A 252 1.88 12.89 -7.31
N TYR A 253 0.60 13.22 -7.15
CA TYR A 253 -0.23 13.94 -8.10
C TYR A 253 -0.81 15.15 -7.43
N GLN A 254 -0.60 16.33 -8.00
CA GLN A 254 -1.16 17.58 -7.48
C GLN A 254 -2.39 17.98 -8.28
N ARG A 255 -3.53 18.14 -7.62
CA ARG A 255 -4.72 18.65 -8.28
C ARG A 255 -4.52 20.12 -8.66
N PRO A 256 -4.74 20.50 -9.93
CA PRO A 256 -4.57 21.90 -10.35
C PRO A 256 -5.39 22.86 -9.50
N HIS A 257 -4.86 24.05 -9.25
CA HIS A 257 -5.64 25.13 -8.66
C HIS A 257 -6.80 25.47 -9.59
N ALA A 258 -7.95 25.82 -9.02
CA ALA A 258 -9.00 26.42 -9.85
C ALA A 258 -8.41 27.65 -10.56
N ALA A 259 -8.56 27.69 -11.89
CA ALA A 259 -8.17 28.90 -12.62
C ALA A 259 -8.89 30.08 -11.96
N ALA A 260 -8.13 31.12 -11.56
CA ALA A 260 -8.76 32.36 -11.14
C ALA A 260 -9.65 32.82 -12.30
N LEU A 261 -10.95 32.83 -12.07
CA LEU A 261 -11.88 33.42 -13.04
C LEU A 261 -11.43 34.88 -13.24
N PRO A 262 -11.30 35.31 -14.50
CA PRO A 262 -10.90 36.67 -14.82
C PRO A 262 -11.93 37.69 -14.33
#